data_3d951864d19594c673ecebef3b6c0c51
#
_entry.id   3d951864d19594c673ecebef3b6c0c51
#
_cell.length_a   1.000
_cell.length_b   1.000
_cell.length_c   1.000
_cell.angle_alpha   90.00
_cell.angle_beta   90.00
_cell.angle_gamma   90.00
#
_symmetry.space_group_name_H-M   'P 1'
#
loop_
_entity.id
_entity.type
_entity.pdbx_description
1 polymer ?
#
loop_
_entity_poly.entity_id
_entity_poly.type
_entity_poly.pdbx_seq_one_letter_code
_entity_poly.pdbx_strand_id
1 'polypeptide(L)'
;MAQWRAITLTLLSKRQPFLQQRTQDTEAVIHEIFTTLATLLPPPAHLQKQIQDSLRNVMRLAVELSIEMRTQRAEYIMLPPLQPEYDVNGDLVAKVIFNASLMNERSGETTSNDDLEARGAVVKIVLFPLVVKKGDDLGEGEDEIVVCPAQVLVAKPATKKVVRVLSGAMDIDSRTRSMQSLAPESMDLSSSVI
;
A
#
# COMPACT_ATOMS: atom_id res chain seq x y z
N MET A 1 19.57 -7.37 -27.71
CA MET A 1 20.22 -7.85 -26.45
C MET A 1 19.32 -8.83 -25.65
N ALA A 2 18.02 -8.65 -25.60
CA ALA A 2 17.09 -9.53 -24.85
C ALA A 2 17.19 -11.02 -25.23
N GLN A 3 17.34 -11.32 -26.50
CA GLN A 3 17.41 -12.67 -27.04
C GLN A 3 18.62 -13.50 -26.51
N TRP A 4 19.80 -12.91 -26.45
CA TRP A 4 21.00 -13.56 -25.89
C TRP A 4 20.83 -13.85 -24.40
N ARG A 5 20.27 -12.90 -23.65
CA ARG A 5 19.95 -13.07 -22.22
C ARG A 5 19.03 -14.27 -22.00
N ALA A 6 17.93 -14.33 -22.76
CA ALA A 6 16.94 -15.41 -22.64
C ALA A 6 17.58 -16.79 -22.92
N ILE A 7 18.33 -16.94 -24.01
CA ILE A 7 19.00 -18.19 -24.37
C ILE A 7 20.02 -18.59 -23.31
N THR A 8 20.89 -17.66 -22.92
CA THR A 8 21.96 -17.94 -21.94
C THR A 8 21.34 -18.36 -20.60
N LEU A 9 20.32 -17.64 -20.11
CA LEU A 9 19.70 -17.96 -18.83
C LEU A 9 18.92 -19.28 -18.89
N THR A 10 18.26 -19.59 -20.03
CA THR A 10 17.58 -20.88 -20.23
C THR A 10 18.57 -22.05 -20.14
N LEU A 11 19.77 -21.91 -20.70
CA LEU A 11 20.81 -22.94 -20.63
C LEU A 11 21.42 -23.06 -19.23
N LEU A 12 21.69 -21.92 -18.59
CA LEU A 12 22.29 -21.88 -17.24
C LEU A 12 21.34 -22.38 -16.18
N SER A 13 20.06 -22.00 -16.24
CA SER A 13 19.06 -22.34 -15.22
C SER A 13 18.84 -23.85 -15.04
N LYS A 14 19.20 -24.66 -16.05
CA LYS A 14 19.13 -26.12 -16.01
C LYS A 14 20.37 -26.80 -15.42
N ARG A 15 21.45 -26.05 -15.15
CA ARG A 15 22.70 -26.61 -14.65
C ARG A 15 22.73 -26.69 -13.13
N GLN A 16 23.18 -27.84 -12.58
CA GLN A 16 23.25 -28.04 -11.13
C GLN A 16 24.06 -26.97 -10.38
N PRO A 17 25.23 -26.53 -10.84
CA PRO A 17 25.97 -25.47 -10.16
C PRO A 17 25.18 -24.15 -10.08
N PHE A 18 24.41 -23.82 -11.10
CA PHE A 18 23.54 -22.62 -11.08
C PHE A 18 22.42 -22.75 -10.03
N LEU A 19 21.80 -23.92 -9.93
CA LEU A 19 20.75 -24.18 -8.93
C LEU A 19 21.28 -24.09 -7.50
N GLN A 20 22.46 -24.64 -7.27
CA GLN A 20 23.13 -24.60 -5.95
C GLN A 20 23.47 -23.15 -5.57
N GLN A 21 24.12 -22.42 -6.47
CA GLN A 21 24.48 -21.02 -6.24
C GLN A 21 23.25 -20.17 -5.99
N ARG A 22 22.20 -20.32 -6.80
CA ARG A 22 20.92 -19.63 -6.62
C ARG A 22 20.32 -19.86 -5.23
N THR A 23 20.35 -21.10 -4.76
CA THR A 23 19.82 -21.42 -3.42
C THR A 23 20.64 -20.73 -2.33
N GLN A 24 21.97 -20.75 -2.45
CA GLN A 24 22.86 -20.08 -1.49
C GLN A 24 22.66 -18.57 -1.47
N ASP A 25 22.60 -17.94 -2.66
CA ASP A 25 22.37 -16.51 -2.79
C ASP A 25 21.01 -16.11 -2.24
N THR A 26 19.97 -16.92 -2.49
CA THR A 26 18.62 -16.67 -1.96
C THR A 26 18.61 -16.73 -0.43
N GLU A 27 19.25 -17.72 0.19
CA GLU A 27 19.34 -17.81 1.66
C GLU A 27 20.16 -16.65 2.26
N ALA A 28 21.22 -16.20 1.60
CA ALA A 28 21.99 -15.04 2.03
C ALA A 28 21.14 -13.76 2.04
N VAL A 29 20.37 -13.52 0.97
CA VAL A 29 19.46 -12.38 0.87
C VAL A 29 18.35 -12.46 1.93
N ILE A 30 17.78 -13.64 2.16
CA ILE A 30 16.76 -13.84 3.20
C ILE A 30 17.32 -13.46 4.57
N HIS A 31 18.55 -13.90 4.86
CA HIS A 31 19.22 -13.59 6.12
C HIS A 31 19.42 -12.08 6.30
N GLU A 32 19.90 -11.41 5.27
CA GLU A 32 20.10 -9.95 5.27
C GLU A 32 18.81 -9.18 5.47
N ILE A 33 17.75 -9.51 4.71
CA ILE A 33 16.43 -8.89 4.85
C ILE A 33 15.88 -9.11 6.27
N PHE A 34 15.96 -10.36 6.76
CA PHE A 34 15.45 -10.69 8.10
C PHE A 34 16.19 -9.94 9.20
N THR A 35 17.52 -9.84 9.11
CA THR A 35 18.35 -9.11 10.07
C THR A 35 18.01 -7.62 10.06
N THR A 36 17.85 -7.02 8.87
CA THR A 36 17.44 -5.61 8.72
C THR A 36 16.06 -5.36 9.32
N LEU A 37 15.10 -6.21 9.00
CA LEU A 37 13.74 -6.10 9.56
C LEU A 37 13.72 -6.27 11.09
N ALA A 38 14.48 -7.24 11.62
CA ALA A 38 14.57 -7.48 13.05
C ALA A 38 15.22 -6.32 13.82
N THR A 39 16.08 -5.54 13.17
CA THR A 39 16.66 -4.33 13.73
C THR A 39 15.66 -3.17 13.84
N LEU A 40 14.79 -3.03 12.83
CA LEU A 40 13.78 -1.98 12.77
C LEU A 40 12.52 -2.35 13.57
N LEU A 41 12.09 -3.60 13.46
CA LEU A 41 10.87 -4.14 14.06
C LEU A 41 11.17 -5.53 14.63
N PRO A 42 11.70 -5.61 15.86
CA PRO A 42 12.06 -6.89 16.45
C PRO A 42 10.85 -7.81 16.58
N PRO A 43 10.84 -8.97 15.89
CA PRO A 43 9.71 -9.86 15.92
C PRO A 43 9.60 -10.57 17.29
N PRO A 44 8.38 -10.88 17.76
CA PRO A 44 8.19 -11.70 18.94
C PRO A 44 8.90 -13.05 18.78
N ALA A 45 9.58 -13.52 19.83
CA ALA A 45 10.42 -14.73 19.77
C ALA A 45 9.66 -15.96 19.25
N HIS A 46 8.38 -16.11 19.61
CA HIS A 46 7.55 -17.24 19.18
C HIS A 46 7.14 -17.19 17.69
N LEU A 47 7.20 -16.02 17.02
CA LEU A 47 6.87 -15.85 15.60
C LEU A 47 8.09 -15.80 14.69
N GLN A 48 9.29 -15.68 15.25
CA GLN A 48 10.52 -15.47 14.49
C GLN A 48 10.74 -16.55 13.42
N LYS A 49 10.58 -17.82 13.77
CA LYS A 49 10.71 -18.93 12.82
C LYS A 49 9.64 -18.87 11.73
N GLN A 50 8.40 -18.60 12.09
CA GLN A 50 7.29 -18.51 11.14
C GLN A 50 7.49 -17.38 10.12
N ILE A 51 7.97 -16.22 10.59
CA ILE A 51 8.28 -15.08 9.72
C ILE A 51 9.43 -15.43 8.76
N GLN A 52 10.49 -16.08 9.27
CA GLN A 52 11.60 -16.53 8.43
C GLN A 52 11.15 -17.53 7.35
N ASP A 53 10.33 -18.52 7.71
CA ASP A 53 9.82 -19.52 6.77
C ASP A 53 8.89 -18.89 5.72
N SER A 54 8.05 -17.93 6.13
CA SER A 54 7.21 -17.15 5.21
C SER A 54 8.04 -16.32 4.25
N LEU A 55 9.08 -15.62 4.75
CA LEU A 55 10.00 -14.85 3.92
C LEU A 55 10.74 -15.75 2.91
N ARG A 56 11.19 -16.92 3.35
CA ARG A 56 11.84 -17.92 2.48
C ARG A 56 10.93 -18.34 1.33
N ASN A 57 9.65 -18.61 1.61
CA ASN A 57 8.70 -18.98 0.59
C ASN A 57 8.46 -17.85 -0.42
N VAL A 58 8.28 -16.63 0.04
CA VAL A 58 8.11 -15.46 -0.83
C VAL A 58 9.34 -15.23 -1.71
N MET A 59 10.54 -15.28 -1.11
CA MET A 59 11.78 -15.07 -1.86
C MET A 59 12.03 -16.16 -2.90
N ARG A 60 11.72 -17.42 -2.60
CA ARG A 60 11.83 -18.51 -3.57
C ARG A 60 10.92 -18.28 -4.77
N LEU A 61 9.66 -17.92 -4.54
CA LEU A 61 8.71 -17.61 -5.63
C LEU A 61 9.16 -16.39 -6.44
N ALA A 62 9.68 -15.36 -5.79
CA ALA A 62 10.19 -14.16 -6.47
C ALA A 62 11.39 -14.49 -7.38
N VAL A 63 12.30 -15.34 -6.91
CA VAL A 63 13.46 -15.79 -7.70
C VAL A 63 13.02 -16.64 -8.88
N GLU A 64 12.09 -17.58 -8.70
CA GLU A 64 11.54 -18.41 -9.77
C GLU A 64 10.87 -17.54 -10.83
N LEU A 65 9.99 -16.63 -10.44
CA LEU A 65 9.33 -15.68 -11.34
C LEU A 65 10.34 -14.80 -12.10
N SER A 66 11.35 -14.28 -11.39
CA SER A 66 12.41 -13.46 -12.02
C SER A 66 13.17 -14.23 -13.11
N ILE A 67 13.42 -15.53 -12.90
CA ILE A 67 14.09 -16.36 -13.90
C ILE A 67 13.14 -16.61 -15.08
N GLU A 68 11.87 -16.95 -14.83
CA GLU A 68 10.88 -17.14 -15.89
C GLU A 68 10.74 -15.90 -16.76
N MET A 69 10.58 -14.72 -16.17
CA MET A 69 10.49 -13.45 -16.90
C MET A 69 11.75 -13.18 -17.74
N ARG A 70 12.93 -13.50 -17.21
CA ARG A 70 14.20 -13.27 -17.90
C ARG A 70 14.55 -14.32 -18.95
N THR A 71 13.97 -15.51 -18.90
CA THR A 71 14.10 -16.54 -19.94
C THR A 71 13.19 -16.28 -21.14
N GLN A 72 12.20 -15.44 -20.99
CA GLN A 72 11.37 -14.98 -22.10
C GLN A 72 12.13 -13.97 -22.99
N ARG A 73 11.76 -13.92 -24.26
CA ARG A 73 12.34 -12.96 -25.22
C ARG A 73 11.76 -11.56 -25.07
N ALA A 74 10.49 -11.49 -24.67
CA ALA A 74 9.82 -10.24 -24.35
C ALA A 74 10.53 -9.48 -23.20
N GLU A 75 10.39 -8.18 -23.17
CA GLU A 75 10.94 -7.34 -22.13
C GLU A 75 9.85 -7.00 -21.09
N TYR A 76 10.15 -7.25 -19.82
CA TYR A 76 9.28 -6.85 -18.71
C TYR A 76 9.83 -5.57 -18.08
N ILE A 77 9.02 -4.54 -18.08
CA ILE A 77 9.40 -3.21 -17.60
C ILE A 77 8.53 -2.87 -16.38
N MET A 78 9.18 -2.58 -15.26
CA MET A 78 8.53 -1.95 -14.12
C MET A 78 8.58 -0.45 -14.32
N LEU A 79 7.43 0.15 -14.61
CA LEU A 79 7.34 1.59 -14.74
C LEU A 79 7.43 2.22 -13.34
N PRO A 80 8.27 3.25 -13.18
CA PRO A 80 8.35 3.93 -11.89
C PRO A 80 6.96 4.42 -11.51
N PRO A 81 6.55 4.25 -10.24
CA PRO A 81 5.25 4.68 -9.80
C PRO A 81 5.16 6.21 -9.97
N LEU A 82 4.06 6.65 -10.58
CA LEU A 82 3.67 8.05 -10.51
C LEU A 82 3.38 8.34 -9.04
N GLN A 83 4.29 9.02 -8.36
CA GLN A 83 4.11 9.37 -6.96
C GLN A 83 3.38 10.70 -6.85
N PRO A 84 2.34 10.77 -6.02
CA PRO A 84 1.78 12.06 -5.67
C PRO A 84 2.83 12.89 -4.93
N GLU A 85 2.96 14.16 -5.29
CA GLU A 85 3.90 15.07 -4.65
C GLU A 85 3.19 15.86 -3.57
N TYR A 86 3.85 15.99 -2.43
CA TYR A 86 3.37 16.75 -1.27
C TYR A 86 4.31 17.91 -0.99
N ASP A 87 3.75 19.04 -0.58
CA ASP A 87 4.53 20.19 -0.14
C ASP A 87 5.07 20.00 1.29
N VAL A 88 5.79 21.02 1.78
CA VAL A 88 6.36 21.02 3.13
C VAL A 88 5.30 21.01 4.25
N ASN A 89 4.06 21.36 3.93
CA ASN A 89 2.94 21.35 4.87
C ASN A 89 2.18 20.03 4.85
N GLY A 90 2.53 19.11 3.90
CA GLY A 90 1.85 17.85 3.69
C GLY A 90 0.63 17.98 2.76
N ASP A 91 0.46 19.09 2.06
CA ASP A 91 -0.60 19.28 1.09
C ASP A 91 -0.20 18.69 -0.27
N LEU A 92 -1.17 18.07 -0.95
CA LEU A 92 -0.97 17.37 -2.21
C LEU A 92 -0.83 18.36 -3.37
N VAL A 93 0.40 18.53 -3.91
CA VAL A 93 0.74 19.47 -4.99
C VAL A 93 0.49 18.85 -6.36
N ALA A 94 1.03 17.65 -6.61
CA ALA A 94 0.80 16.91 -7.85
C ALA A 94 -0.12 15.72 -7.59
N LYS A 95 -1.30 15.73 -8.23
CA LYS A 95 -2.32 14.69 -8.07
C LYS A 95 -2.17 13.64 -9.14
N VAL A 96 -2.13 12.38 -8.73
CA VAL A 96 -2.26 11.23 -9.62
C VAL A 96 -3.73 10.79 -9.59
N ILE A 97 -4.39 10.83 -10.74
CA ILE A 97 -5.78 10.39 -10.87
C ILE A 97 -5.79 8.89 -11.10
N PHE A 98 -6.73 8.21 -10.44
CA PHE A 98 -6.92 6.77 -10.58
C PHE A 98 -7.39 6.42 -12.00
N ASN A 99 -6.78 5.38 -12.57
CA ASN A 99 -7.14 4.81 -13.86
C ASN A 99 -7.36 3.31 -13.71
N ALA A 100 -8.57 2.83 -13.98
CA ALA A 100 -8.98 1.44 -13.75
C ALA A 100 -8.25 0.43 -14.63
N SER A 101 -7.81 0.82 -15.84
CA SER A 101 -7.05 -0.05 -16.73
C SER A 101 -5.59 -0.24 -16.33
N LEU A 102 -5.03 0.69 -15.54
CA LEU A 102 -3.61 0.70 -15.14
C LEU A 102 -3.40 0.46 -13.64
N MET A 103 -4.45 0.55 -12.83
CA MET A 103 -4.35 0.56 -11.37
C MET A 103 -5.42 -0.31 -10.72
N ASN A 104 -5.04 -0.94 -9.60
CA ASN A 104 -5.94 -1.67 -8.71
C ASN A 104 -5.91 -1.06 -7.32
N GLU A 105 -7.08 -0.76 -6.78
CA GLU A 105 -7.23 -0.26 -5.41
C GLU A 105 -7.11 -1.41 -4.40
N ARG A 106 -6.41 -1.18 -3.28
CA ARG A 106 -6.07 -2.19 -2.27
C ARG A 106 -6.46 -1.86 -0.84
N SER A 107 -7.25 -0.82 -0.60
CA SER A 107 -7.71 -0.49 0.77
C SER A 107 -8.71 -1.50 1.33
N GLY A 108 -9.28 -2.35 0.48
CA GLY A 108 -10.33 -3.30 0.86
C GLY A 108 -11.73 -2.66 0.91
N GLU A 109 -11.90 -1.45 0.41
CA GLU A 109 -13.22 -0.85 0.23
C GLU A 109 -13.97 -1.56 -0.90
N THR A 110 -15.29 -1.66 -0.76
CA THR A 110 -16.17 -2.37 -1.70
C THR A 110 -16.45 -1.61 -3.01
N THR A 111 -15.84 -0.43 -3.16
CA THR A 111 -16.01 0.40 -4.36
C THR A 111 -15.28 -0.23 -5.54
N SER A 112 -15.94 -0.33 -6.70
CA SER A 112 -15.32 -0.90 -7.89
C SER A 112 -14.24 0.05 -8.46
N ASN A 113 -13.29 -0.51 -9.23
CA ASN A 113 -12.28 0.31 -9.91
C ASN A 113 -12.91 1.29 -10.90
N ASP A 114 -13.98 0.88 -11.59
CA ASP A 114 -14.68 1.74 -12.56
C ASP A 114 -15.37 2.93 -11.87
N ASP A 115 -15.96 2.71 -10.69
CA ASP A 115 -16.55 3.79 -9.89
C ASP A 115 -15.48 4.76 -9.37
N LEU A 116 -14.29 4.25 -9.03
CA LEU A 116 -13.17 5.08 -8.61
C LEU A 116 -12.68 5.98 -9.74
N GLU A 117 -12.56 5.44 -10.94
CA GLU A 117 -12.18 6.19 -12.13
C GLU A 117 -13.26 7.23 -12.50
N ALA A 118 -14.54 6.85 -12.54
CA ALA A 118 -15.65 7.72 -12.87
C ALA A 118 -15.74 8.95 -11.95
N ARG A 119 -15.42 8.79 -10.67
CA ARG A 119 -15.40 9.91 -9.71
C ARG A 119 -14.07 10.69 -9.68
N GLY A 120 -13.09 10.32 -10.50
CA GLY A 120 -11.77 10.94 -10.52
C GLY A 120 -11.03 10.79 -9.19
N ALA A 121 -11.05 9.59 -8.62
CA ALA A 121 -10.40 9.33 -7.34
C ALA A 121 -8.89 9.64 -7.40
N VAL A 122 -8.36 10.24 -6.34
CA VAL A 122 -6.96 10.64 -6.27
C VAL A 122 -6.15 9.54 -5.59
N VAL A 123 -5.07 9.11 -6.23
CA VAL A 123 -4.11 8.17 -5.65
C VAL A 123 -3.35 8.87 -4.52
N LYS A 124 -3.31 8.22 -3.36
CA LYS A 124 -2.59 8.70 -2.19
C LYS A 124 -1.22 8.04 -2.05
N ILE A 125 -1.15 6.75 -2.30
CA ILE A 125 0.09 5.97 -2.17
C ILE A 125 0.10 4.90 -3.26
N VAL A 126 1.25 4.69 -3.89
CA VAL A 126 1.50 3.55 -4.77
C VAL A 126 2.24 2.48 -3.97
N LEU A 127 1.61 1.32 -3.82
CA LEU A 127 2.15 0.17 -3.08
C LEU A 127 3.05 -0.70 -3.95
N PHE A 128 2.69 -0.84 -5.23
CA PHE A 128 3.42 -1.64 -6.19
C PHE A 128 3.35 -0.98 -7.58
N PRO A 129 4.47 -0.93 -8.34
CA PRO A 129 4.51 -0.28 -9.64
C PRO A 129 3.72 -1.05 -10.71
N LEU A 130 3.38 -0.37 -11.79
CA LEU A 130 2.83 -0.96 -13.00
C LEU A 130 3.90 -1.82 -13.68
N VAL A 131 3.56 -3.06 -14.05
CA VAL A 131 4.42 -3.94 -14.83
C VAL A 131 3.83 -4.14 -16.21
N VAL A 132 4.59 -3.82 -17.23
CA VAL A 132 4.22 -4.04 -18.63
C VAL A 132 5.17 -5.03 -19.29
N LYS A 133 4.64 -5.81 -20.24
CA LYS A 133 5.40 -6.65 -21.16
C LYS A 133 5.47 -5.92 -22.49
N LYS A 134 6.69 -5.69 -22.99
CA LYS A 134 6.94 -5.12 -24.31
C LYS A 134 7.36 -6.21 -25.28
N GLY A 135 6.71 -6.22 -26.46
CA GLY A 135 6.94 -7.21 -27.51
C GLY A 135 6.14 -8.48 -27.35
N ASP A 136 6.06 -9.22 -28.42
CA ASP A 136 5.42 -10.54 -28.50
C ASP A 136 6.25 -11.66 -27.85
N ASP A 137 5.83 -12.92 -28.00
CA ASP A 137 6.56 -14.08 -27.46
C ASP A 137 7.88 -14.34 -28.17
N LEU A 138 8.08 -13.78 -29.37
CA LEU A 138 9.36 -13.82 -30.11
C LEU A 138 10.30 -12.65 -29.71
N GLY A 139 9.78 -11.69 -28.94
CA GLY A 139 10.48 -10.48 -28.53
C GLY A 139 10.50 -9.42 -29.62
N GLU A 140 9.56 -9.49 -30.55
CA GLU A 140 9.38 -8.55 -31.65
C GLU A 140 8.17 -7.64 -31.38
N GLY A 141 8.17 -6.48 -32.03
CA GLY A 141 7.11 -5.47 -31.83
C GLY A 141 7.37 -4.51 -30.67
N GLU A 142 6.57 -3.46 -30.64
CA GLU A 142 6.65 -2.40 -29.63
C GLU A 142 5.36 -2.32 -28.79
N ASP A 143 4.46 -3.27 -28.99
CA ASP A 143 3.21 -3.31 -28.25
C ASP A 143 3.47 -3.57 -26.76
N GLU A 144 2.84 -2.75 -25.93
CA GLU A 144 2.93 -2.86 -24.47
C GLU A 144 1.62 -3.43 -23.92
N ILE A 145 1.74 -4.53 -23.17
CA ILE A 145 0.61 -5.20 -22.51
C ILE A 145 0.79 -5.07 -21.00
N VAL A 146 -0.24 -4.60 -20.31
CA VAL A 146 -0.25 -4.56 -18.84
C VAL A 146 -0.31 -5.98 -18.30
N VAL A 147 0.74 -6.41 -17.61
CA VAL A 147 0.83 -7.72 -16.96
C VAL A 147 0.37 -7.65 -15.51
N CYS A 148 0.77 -6.60 -14.81
CA CYS A 148 0.35 -6.36 -13.44
C CYS A 148 0.00 -4.87 -13.27
N PRO A 149 -1.28 -4.52 -13.09
CA PRO A 149 -1.68 -3.17 -12.77
C PRO A 149 -1.03 -2.67 -11.47
N ALA A 150 -0.72 -1.38 -11.42
CA ALA A 150 -0.18 -0.77 -10.22
C ALA A 150 -1.13 -0.96 -9.04
N GLN A 151 -0.59 -1.32 -7.88
CA GLN A 151 -1.39 -1.45 -6.66
C GLN A 151 -1.35 -0.12 -5.92
N VAL A 152 -2.51 0.48 -5.67
CA VAL A 152 -2.60 1.81 -5.11
C VAL A 152 -3.58 1.90 -3.95
N LEU A 153 -3.40 2.91 -3.11
CA LEU A 153 -4.40 3.37 -2.15
C LEU A 153 -4.93 4.72 -2.61
N VAL A 154 -6.24 4.85 -2.70
CA VAL A 154 -6.90 6.11 -3.04
C VAL A 154 -7.23 6.94 -1.80
N ALA A 155 -7.29 8.26 -1.98
CA ALA A 155 -7.75 9.14 -0.92
C ALA A 155 -9.24 8.91 -0.65
N LYS A 156 -9.60 8.80 0.61
CA LYS A 156 -11.02 8.77 0.99
C LYS A 156 -11.68 10.08 0.57
N PRO A 157 -12.92 10.03 0.05
CA PRO A 157 -13.64 11.26 -0.25
C PRO A 157 -13.70 12.10 1.03
N ALA A 158 -13.28 13.37 0.93
CA ALA A 158 -13.37 14.28 2.04
C ALA A 158 -14.83 14.35 2.47
N THR A 159 -15.16 13.76 3.62
CA THR A 159 -16.43 14.02 4.28
C THR A 159 -16.46 15.52 4.55
N LYS A 160 -17.26 16.27 3.78
CA LYS A 160 -17.53 17.66 4.08
C LYS A 160 -18.04 17.67 5.51
N LYS A 161 -17.20 18.06 6.48
CA LYS A 161 -17.69 18.45 7.79
C LYS A 161 -18.64 19.61 7.49
N VAL A 162 -19.94 19.31 7.52
CA VAL A 162 -20.95 20.37 7.56
C VAL A 162 -20.74 21.03 8.92
N VAL A 163 -19.88 22.05 8.94
CA VAL A 163 -19.86 22.98 10.03
C VAL A 163 -21.21 23.67 9.95
N ARG A 164 -22.17 23.18 10.71
CA ARG A 164 -23.38 23.96 10.97
C ARG A 164 -22.88 25.19 11.71
N VAL A 165 -22.66 26.26 10.97
CA VAL A 165 -22.61 27.57 11.52
C VAL A 165 -24.04 27.78 12.04
N LEU A 166 -24.23 27.54 13.32
CA LEU A 166 -25.36 28.05 14.05
C LEU A 166 -25.20 29.57 13.93
N SER A 167 -25.81 30.15 12.89
CA SER A 167 -26.13 31.58 12.87
C SER A 167 -27.15 31.76 13.99
N GLY A 168 -26.62 31.81 15.22
CA GLY A 168 -27.37 32.22 16.38
C GLY A 168 -27.65 33.71 16.21
N ALA A 169 -28.86 34.05 15.80
CA ALA A 169 -29.48 35.24 16.34
C ALA A 169 -29.43 35.05 17.86
N MET A 170 -28.55 35.78 18.53
CA MET A 170 -28.56 35.85 20.00
C MET A 170 -29.84 36.52 20.40
N ASP A 171 -30.83 35.71 20.76
CA ASP A 171 -31.95 36.18 21.60
C ASP A 171 -31.37 36.41 23.01
N ILE A 172 -31.05 37.69 23.29
CA ILE A 172 -30.47 38.15 24.56
C ILE A 172 -31.44 37.95 25.71
N ASP A 173 -32.72 37.66 25.43
CA ASP A 173 -33.76 37.54 26.47
C ASP A 173 -33.87 36.17 27.15
N SER A 174 -33.19 35.13 26.67
CA SER A 174 -33.26 33.82 27.34
C SER A 174 -32.16 33.56 28.37
N ARG A 175 -31.17 34.45 28.47
CA ARG A 175 -30.05 34.27 29.42
C ARG A 175 -30.33 34.75 30.82
N THR A 176 -31.34 35.57 31.04
CA THR A 176 -31.67 36.12 32.35
C THR A 176 -32.60 35.25 33.19
N ARG A 177 -33.23 34.20 32.58
CA ARG A 177 -34.15 33.31 33.32
C ARG A 177 -33.52 32.03 33.85
N SER A 178 -32.31 31.65 33.41
CA SER A 178 -31.72 30.38 33.87
C SER A 178 -30.73 30.54 35.06
N MET A 179 -30.50 31.76 35.56
CA MET A 179 -29.64 31.97 36.73
C MET A 179 -30.38 32.11 38.07
N GLN A 180 -31.69 31.97 38.10
CA GLN A 180 -32.44 32.13 39.37
C GLN A 180 -32.95 30.81 40.00
N SER A 181 -32.46 29.65 39.54
CA SER A 181 -32.94 28.33 40.02
C SER A 181 -31.81 27.43 40.58
N LEU A 182 -30.79 28.01 41.15
CA LEU A 182 -29.79 27.26 41.91
C LEU A 182 -29.69 27.92 43.33
N ALA A 183 -30.71 27.70 44.15
CA ALA A 183 -30.57 27.83 45.59
C ALA A 183 -29.96 26.50 46.11
N PRO A 184 -29.00 26.56 47.05
CA PRO A 184 -28.38 25.37 47.61
C PRO A 184 -29.35 24.71 48.63
N GLU A 185 -29.70 23.49 48.36
CA GLU A 185 -30.34 22.62 49.35
C GLU A 185 -29.31 22.19 50.40
N SER A 186 -29.62 22.52 51.61
CA SER A 186 -28.84 22.28 52.83
C SER A 186 -28.69 20.78 53.11
N MET A 187 -27.44 20.41 53.39
CA MET A 187 -27.09 19.12 54.00
C MET A 187 -27.66 19.06 55.42
N ASP A 188 -28.55 18.14 55.63
CA ASP A 188 -28.88 17.64 56.95
C ASP A 188 -28.02 16.43 57.29
N LEU A 189 -27.11 16.67 58.22
CA LEU A 189 -26.35 15.65 58.96
C LEU A 189 -27.17 15.30 60.22
N SER A 190 -27.78 14.14 60.23
CA SER A 190 -28.17 13.55 61.53
C SER A 190 -27.93 12.06 61.56
N SER A 191 -26.91 11.73 62.31
CA SER A 191 -26.76 10.65 63.32
C SER A 191 -27.74 9.50 63.38
N SER A 192 -27.18 8.29 63.41
CA SER A 192 -27.53 7.24 64.40
C SER A 192 -26.68 6.01 64.10
N VAL A 193 -25.66 5.66 64.86
CA VAL A 193 -25.57 4.82 66.06
C VAL A 193 -26.56 3.63 66.04
N ILE A 194 -26.14 2.48 65.74
CA ILE A 194 -25.97 1.27 66.54
C ILE A 194 -25.13 0.26 65.74
#